data_c2c29bdd7e78a9af34a8c0021f984071
#
_entry.id   c2c29bdd7e78a9af34a8c0021f984071
#
_cell.length_a   1.000
_cell.length_b   1.000
_cell.length_c   1.000
_cell.angle_alpha   90.00
_cell.angle_beta   90.00
_cell.angle_gamma   90.00
#
_symmetry.space_group_name_H-M   'P 1'
#
loop_
_entity.id
_entity.type
_entity.pdbx_description
1 polymer ?
#
loop_
_entity_poly.entity_id
_entity_poly.type
_entity_poly.pdbx_seq_one_letter_code
_entity_poly.pdbx_strand_id
1 'polypeptide(L)'
;MNEFKDNNLTIKPVIVLPKRAGQKRAFDSIEGDDDAMSSSVSETDEKPSIKQLNDKEADDYRQKVISAMFSDKGDNDKSKNKPKTAIDAECAPREQHPLTEEVPEALMNNRNSYLRSPLPETSPYPAAITYICRGSSLPRKFNKDAALALGIKPGPLYGKLHKGMDIILEDGRVITQDMVCDPPRPGHSFILVDCPSTAYIDGLIESEKFKEYQVGGKYQVNTILHFLGKDVIHDPRYKKWVASFDENTDHIFSSEEICKQDAQFTSQALCQVKLSKLDDKIFAIPKYSNTPERELSSVEGLPAKSFALDNMAIYNLEPKRYLEYSNQPVFDHTNTELESIKAIESNEEYKEAVAKARTEASKVDISGRFPGDDIEIVTLGTGSSIPSKYRNVSATLVKIPDYGSIMLDAGEGTFGQMIRRFGIQQVDDELRLLDCIFVSHLHADHHLGVIQLIRKWFRVNTNEASALTVIAPRVYNDWINEYIQVESFGKGTRRRIRFLSSEYLVHLYEKSPSKKVPMLHEIQDRLGLSVIKPIEVIHCRWAYGLSIEHKDGWKIVYSGDTRPCNKLIDHGQNATLLIHEATFDDIEKEKAIDKRHSTTGEAVDVGQRYIYKLNHN
;
A
#
# COMPACT_ATOMS: atom_id res chain seq x y z
N MET A 1 -1.88 24.84 -3.62
CA MET A 1 -2.55 24.21 -2.44
C MET A 1 -2.78 25.27 -1.38
N ASN A 2 -4.02 25.36 -0.89
CA ASN A 2 -4.40 26.35 0.12
C ASN A 2 -4.07 25.86 1.53
N GLU A 3 -3.90 26.81 2.46
CA GLU A 3 -3.77 26.52 3.89
C GLU A 3 -5.09 25.93 4.42
N PHE A 4 -5.01 24.81 5.14
CA PHE A 4 -6.12 24.27 5.90
C PHE A 4 -6.10 24.84 7.32
N LYS A 5 -7.25 25.24 7.83
CA LYS A 5 -7.37 25.78 9.18
C LYS A 5 -8.70 25.39 9.81
N ASP A 6 -8.63 24.84 11.01
CA ASP A 6 -9.78 24.64 11.89
C ASP A 6 -9.52 25.25 13.28
N ASN A 7 -10.34 24.91 14.26
CA ASN A 7 -10.22 25.44 15.63
C ASN A 7 -8.96 24.92 16.37
N ASN A 8 -8.37 23.82 15.93
CA ASN A 8 -7.31 23.12 16.65
C ASN A 8 -5.97 23.18 15.93
N LEU A 9 -5.99 23.23 14.58
CA LEU A 9 -4.79 23.05 13.78
C LEU A 9 -4.83 23.90 12.51
N THR A 10 -3.68 24.48 12.18
CA THR A 10 -3.40 25.11 10.88
C THR A 10 -2.36 24.27 10.17
N ILE A 11 -2.63 23.85 8.94
CA ILE A 11 -1.70 23.08 8.08
C ILE A 11 -1.41 23.89 6.83
N LYS A 12 -0.14 24.23 6.60
CA LYS A 12 0.36 24.93 5.43
C LYS A 12 1.18 23.98 4.57
N PRO A 13 0.68 23.55 3.40
CA PRO A 13 1.45 22.70 2.51
C PRO A 13 2.52 23.51 1.78
N VAL A 14 3.70 22.91 1.64
CA VAL A 14 4.84 23.43 0.89
C VAL A 14 5.16 22.43 -0.21
N ILE A 15 4.96 22.84 -1.46
CA ILE A 15 5.30 22.02 -2.62
C ILE A 15 6.81 22.18 -2.87
N VAL A 16 7.52 21.06 -2.93
CA VAL A 16 8.94 20.98 -3.16
C VAL A 16 9.20 20.28 -4.49
N LEU A 17 9.88 20.95 -5.41
CA LEU A 17 10.18 20.42 -6.73
C LEU A 17 11.64 19.97 -6.83
N PRO A 18 11.92 18.87 -7.56
CA PRO A 18 13.29 18.46 -7.82
C PRO A 18 13.95 19.38 -8.83
N LYS A 19 15.21 19.76 -8.60
CA LYS A 19 16.05 20.37 -9.64
C LYS A 19 16.44 19.30 -10.66
N ARG A 20 16.09 19.50 -11.92
CA ARG A 20 16.58 18.67 -13.03
C ARG A 20 18.00 19.09 -13.39
N ALA A 21 18.93 18.13 -13.44
CA ALA A 21 20.28 18.37 -13.91
C ALA A 21 20.23 18.95 -15.35
N GLY A 22 20.67 20.21 -15.53
CA GLY A 22 20.82 20.85 -16.84
C GLY A 22 19.77 21.90 -17.22
N GLN A 23 18.74 22.18 -16.41
CA GLN A 23 17.80 23.29 -16.70
C GLN A 23 18.12 24.54 -15.86
N LYS A 24 18.71 25.55 -16.51
CA LYS A 24 18.68 26.94 -16.03
C LYS A 24 17.23 27.44 -16.05
N ARG A 25 16.85 28.16 -15.01
CA ARG A 25 15.58 28.85 -14.77
C ARG A 25 14.73 29.10 -16.01
N ALA A 26 13.59 28.42 -16.10
CA ALA A 26 12.48 28.81 -16.95
C ALA A 26 11.18 28.48 -16.19
N PHE A 27 10.79 29.33 -15.27
CA PHE A 27 9.50 29.24 -14.56
C PHE A 27 8.62 30.48 -14.82
N ASP A 28 9.04 31.37 -15.72
CA ASP A 28 8.29 32.58 -16.08
C ASP A 28 7.80 32.62 -17.55
N SER A 29 7.78 31.47 -18.25
CA SER A 29 7.25 31.45 -19.61
C SER A 29 6.72 30.07 -19.98
N ILE A 30 5.50 29.78 -19.55
CA ILE A 30 4.60 28.85 -20.24
C ILE A 30 3.51 29.72 -20.85
N GLU A 31 3.88 30.55 -21.80
CA GLU A 31 3.06 31.01 -22.90
C GLU A 31 3.74 30.50 -24.18
N GLY A 32 3.01 29.69 -24.94
CA GLY A 32 3.10 29.46 -26.36
C GLY A 32 4.44 29.02 -26.94
N ASP A 33 4.48 27.76 -27.37
CA ASP A 33 5.05 27.41 -28.68
C ASP A 33 4.44 26.05 -29.10
N ASP A 34 3.32 26.15 -29.79
CA ASP A 34 2.88 25.19 -30.79
C ASP A 34 3.73 25.42 -32.04
N ASP A 35 4.60 24.47 -32.36
CA ASP A 35 4.87 24.15 -33.76
C ASP A 35 5.78 22.94 -33.92
N ALA A 36 5.40 22.14 -34.93
CA ALA A 36 6.17 21.14 -35.67
C ALA A 36 6.25 19.70 -35.10
N MET A 37 5.30 18.88 -35.49
CA MET A 37 5.55 17.77 -36.43
C MET A 37 4.26 17.17 -37.00
N SER A 38 3.89 17.62 -38.19
CA SER A 38 2.92 16.95 -39.04
C SER A 38 3.56 15.74 -39.73
N SER A 39 2.98 14.56 -39.56
CA SER A 39 3.02 13.52 -40.57
C SER A 39 1.68 12.81 -40.62
N SER A 40 1.09 12.90 -41.81
CA SER A 40 -0.14 12.36 -42.32
C SER A 40 -0.44 10.91 -41.97
N VAL A 41 -1.62 10.65 -41.39
CA VAL A 41 -2.39 9.42 -41.60
C VAL A 41 -3.86 9.80 -41.77
N SER A 42 -4.45 9.21 -42.78
CA SER A 42 -5.79 9.42 -43.33
C SER A 42 -6.92 9.24 -42.32
N GLU A 43 -7.92 10.12 -42.50
CA GLU A 43 -9.23 10.11 -41.86
C GLU A 43 -10.00 8.81 -42.11
N THR A 44 -10.53 8.22 -41.05
CA THR A 44 -11.93 7.75 -40.96
C THR A 44 -12.23 7.35 -39.50
N ASP A 45 -13.42 7.76 -39.06
CA ASP A 45 -14.10 7.51 -37.78
C ASP A 45 -13.86 8.55 -36.66
N GLU A 46 -14.74 9.55 -36.67
CA GLU A 46 -14.90 10.55 -35.62
C GLU A 46 -15.36 9.89 -34.31
N LYS A 47 -14.44 9.72 -33.36
CA LYS A 47 -14.77 9.66 -31.94
C LYS A 47 -14.80 11.10 -31.41
N PRO A 48 -15.78 11.47 -30.52
CA PRO A 48 -15.82 12.82 -29.97
C PRO A 48 -14.50 13.13 -29.25
N SER A 49 -13.81 14.15 -29.73
CA SER A 49 -12.58 14.65 -29.13
C SER A 49 -12.88 15.13 -27.71
N ILE A 50 -12.20 14.52 -26.72
CA ILE A 50 -12.16 15.04 -25.35
C ILE A 50 -11.49 16.41 -25.42
N LYS A 51 -12.26 17.49 -25.18
CA LYS A 51 -11.70 18.84 -25.05
C LYS A 51 -10.64 18.79 -23.97
N GLN A 52 -9.39 19.12 -24.29
CA GLN A 52 -8.37 19.41 -23.30
C GLN A 52 -8.86 20.59 -22.46
N LEU A 53 -9.10 20.34 -21.19
CA LEU A 53 -9.46 21.39 -20.24
C LEU A 53 -8.18 22.13 -19.85
N ASN A 54 -8.19 23.46 -19.80
CA ASN A 54 -7.09 24.21 -19.20
C ASN A 54 -7.01 23.90 -17.69
N ASP A 55 -5.88 24.22 -17.05
CA ASP A 55 -5.61 23.86 -15.65
C ASP A 55 -6.71 24.33 -14.69
N LYS A 56 -7.29 25.49 -14.95
CA LYS A 56 -8.38 26.06 -14.13
C LYS A 56 -9.68 25.28 -14.31
N GLU A 57 -10.04 24.92 -15.52
CA GLU A 57 -11.23 24.10 -15.81
C GLU A 57 -11.07 22.67 -15.25
N ALA A 58 -9.86 22.13 -15.29
CA ALA A 58 -9.53 20.83 -14.69
C ALA A 58 -9.64 20.88 -13.16
N ASP A 59 -9.21 21.96 -12.51
CA ASP A 59 -9.35 22.14 -11.06
C ASP A 59 -10.80 22.35 -10.66
N ASP A 60 -11.58 23.15 -11.39
CA ASP A 60 -13.00 23.33 -11.15
C ASP A 60 -13.77 22.00 -11.31
N TYR A 61 -13.39 21.18 -12.29
CA TYR A 61 -13.95 19.84 -12.47
C TYR A 61 -13.62 18.91 -11.30
N ARG A 62 -12.35 18.87 -10.86
CA ARG A 62 -11.93 18.08 -9.68
C ARG A 62 -12.68 18.51 -8.41
N GLN A 63 -12.84 19.82 -8.18
CA GLN A 63 -13.62 20.35 -7.06
C GLN A 63 -15.08 19.90 -7.10
N LYS A 64 -15.70 19.90 -8.27
CA LYS A 64 -17.07 19.40 -8.46
C LYS A 64 -17.20 17.91 -8.16
N VAL A 65 -16.23 17.09 -8.62
CA VAL A 65 -16.19 15.64 -8.34
C VAL A 65 -16.04 15.40 -6.84
N ILE A 66 -15.09 16.07 -6.18
CA ILE A 66 -14.86 15.96 -4.73
C ILE A 66 -16.13 16.38 -3.97
N SER A 67 -16.73 17.52 -4.30
CA SER A 67 -17.96 17.97 -3.66
C SER A 67 -19.12 16.99 -3.85
N ALA A 68 -19.21 16.32 -5.00
CA ALA A 68 -20.24 15.32 -5.25
C ALA A 68 -20.01 14.02 -4.47
N MET A 69 -18.74 13.63 -4.25
CA MET A 69 -18.39 12.43 -3.46
C MET A 69 -18.66 12.60 -1.96
N PHE A 70 -18.53 13.83 -1.44
CA PHE A 70 -18.69 14.13 -0.01
C PHE A 70 -19.94 14.96 0.31
N SER A 71 -20.83 15.23 -0.66
CA SER A 71 -22.09 15.90 -0.40
C SER A 71 -23.08 14.95 0.27
N ASP A 72 -23.15 15.03 1.59
CA ASP A 72 -24.23 14.45 2.40
C ASP A 72 -25.53 15.22 2.11
N LYS A 73 -26.24 14.89 1.04
CA LYS A 73 -27.63 15.29 0.89
C LYS A 73 -28.48 14.32 1.68
N GLY A 74 -28.68 14.66 2.95
CA GLY A 74 -29.73 14.09 3.75
C GLY A 74 -31.08 14.33 3.07
N ASP A 75 -31.54 13.39 2.27
CA ASP A 75 -32.94 13.32 1.87
C ASP A 75 -33.75 12.81 3.07
N ASN A 76 -34.49 13.76 3.66
CA ASN A 76 -35.62 13.47 4.54
C ASN A 76 -36.71 12.76 3.71
N ASP A 77 -36.60 11.45 3.57
CA ASP A 77 -37.78 10.66 3.21
C ASP A 77 -37.91 9.47 4.18
N LYS A 78 -38.94 9.60 5.01
CA LYS A 78 -39.35 8.59 5.97
C LYS A 78 -40.11 7.49 5.23
N SER A 79 -39.43 6.51 4.69
CA SER A 79 -40.01 5.20 4.42
C SER A 79 -39.08 4.10 4.82
N LYS A 80 -39.62 3.22 5.62
CA LYS A 80 -38.99 2.05 6.23
C LYS A 80 -38.43 1.12 5.17
N ASN A 81 -37.08 1.07 5.05
CA ASN A 81 -36.31 -0.14 4.77
C ASN A 81 -34.83 0.25 4.88
N LYS A 82 -34.13 -0.32 5.86
CA LYS A 82 -32.68 -0.17 5.98
C LYS A 82 -32.03 -0.68 4.70
N PRO A 83 -31.20 0.10 4.00
CA PRO A 83 -30.41 -0.45 2.92
C PRO A 83 -29.39 -1.44 3.51
N LYS A 84 -29.38 -2.65 3.01
CA LYS A 84 -28.27 -3.55 3.15
C LYS A 84 -27.03 -2.89 2.58
N THR A 85 -25.87 -3.11 3.18
CA THR A 85 -24.60 -2.50 2.76
C THR A 85 -24.34 -2.76 1.27
N ALA A 86 -23.56 -1.89 0.60
CA ALA A 86 -23.26 -1.98 -0.83
C ALA A 86 -22.72 -3.37 -1.26
N ILE A 87 -22.10 -4.11 -0.32
CA ILE A 87 -21.62 -5.47 -0.50
C ILE A 87 -22.77 -6.47 -0.73
N ASP A 88 -23.92 -6.25 -0.08
CA ASP A 88 -25.09 -7.16 -0.20
C ASP A 88 -25.84 -6.99 -1.53
N ALA A 89 -25.68 -5.85 -2.22
CA ALA A 89 -26.35 -5.59 -3.50
C ALA A 89 -25.67 -6.27 -4.70
N GLU A 90 -24.39 -6.63 -4.61
CA GLU A 90 -23.64 -7.30 -5.67
C GLU A 90 -23.79 -8.83 -5.65
N CYS A 91 -24.29 -9.42 -4.57
CA CYS A 91 -24.38 -10.86 -4.36
C CYS A 91 -25.73 -11.50 -4.70
N ALA A 92 -26.68 -10.79 -5.29
CA ALA A 92 -27.94 -11.38 -5.73
C ALA A 92 -27.75 -12.27 -6.98
N PRO A 93 -28.32 -13.48 -7.03
CA PRO A 93 -28.21 -14.35 -8.20
C PRO A 93 -28.89 -13.68 -9.39
N ARG A 94 -28.14 -13.30 -10.41
CA ARG A 94 -28.66 -12.90 -11.72
C ARG A 94 -28.56 -14.07 -12.66
N GLU A 95 -29.67 -14.38 -13.31
CA GLU A 95 -29.76 -15.37 -14.37
C GLU A 95 -28.72 -15.10 -15.46
N GLN A 96 -28.16 -16.16 -16.00
CA GLN A 96 -27.16 -16.14 -17.08
C GLN A 96 -27.81 -15.53 -18.33
N HIS A 97 -27.41 -14.29 -18.67
CA HIS A 97 -27.68 -13.74 -20.00
C HIS A 97 -26.45 -13.91 -20.89
N PRO A 98 -26.66 -14.27 -22.17
CA PRO A 98 -25.56 -14.43 -23.13
C PRO A 98 -24.86 -13.09 -23.36
N LEU A 99 -23.55 -13.14 -23.56
CA LEU A 99 -22.65 -12.04 -23.82
C LEU A 99 -23.08 -11.29 -25.10
N THR A 100 -23.90 -10.26 -24.96
CA THR A 100 -24.03 -9.20 -25.96
C THR A 100 -23.26 -7.99 -25.49
N GLU A 101 -22.61 -7.30 -26.42
CA GLU A 101 -21.66 -6.19 -26.21
C GLU A 101 -22.28 -4.92 -25.59
N GLU A 102 -23.51 -4.94 -25.13
CA GLU A 102 -24.19 -3.79 -24.55
C GLU A 102 -24.25 -3.90 -23.04
N VAL A 103 -23.60 -2.93 -22.39
CA VAL A 103 -23.77 -2.69 -20.96
C VAL A 103 -25.24 -2.37 -20.66
N PRO A 104 -25.95 -3.09 -19.77
CA PRO A 104 -27.36 -2.82 -19.51
C PRO A 104 -27.58 -1.37 -19.11
N GLU A 105 -28.53 -0.71 -19.77
CA GLU A 105 -28.94 0.69 -19.56
C GLU A 105 -29.33 1.00 -18.10
N ALA A 106 -29.76 -0.01 -17.33
CA ALA A 106 -30.06 0.09 -15.90
C ALA A 106 -28.83 0.39 -15.00
N LEU A 107 -27.61 0.05 -15.43
CA LEU A 107 -26.37 0.49 -14.78
C LEU A 107 -25.97 1.91 -15.19
N MET A 108 -26.58 2.44 -16.26
CA MET A 108 -26.34 3.78 -16.75
C MET A 108 -27.14 4.88 -16.04
N ASN A 109 -28.16 4.53 -15.27
CA ASN A 109 -29.06 5.51 -14.64
C ASN A 109 -28.74 5.84 -13.18
N ASN A 110 -27.55 5.52 -12.69
CA ASN A 110 -27.16 5.88 -11.33
C ASN A 110 -26.71 7.35 -11.25
N ARG A 111 -27.16 8.05 -10.21
CA ARG A 111 -27.27 9.51 -10.04
C ARG A 111 -25.97 10.34 -10.09
N ASN A 112 -24.79 9.75 -10.24
CA ASN A 112 -23.52 10.48 -10.29
C ASN A 112 -22.93 10.53 -11.69
N SER A 113 -23.48 11.39 -12.56
CA SER A 113 -22.98 11.60 -13.93
C SER A 113 -21.51 12.05 -14.00
N TYR A 114 -20.98 12.61 -12.91
CA TYR A 114 -19.59 13.08 -12.82
C TYR A 114 -18.56 11.93 -12.80
N LEU A 115 -18.93 10.75 -12.31
CA LEU A 115 -18.06 9.57 -12.30
C LEU A 115 -17.95 8.85 -13.66
N ARG A 116 -18.71 9.30 -14.67
CA ARG A 116 -18.76 8.70 -16.03
C ARG A 116 -17.81 9.35 -17.02
N SER A 117 -17.36 10.56 -16.74
CA SER A 117 -16.38 11.24 -17.57
C SER A 117 -14.98 10.84 -17.13
N PRO A 118 -14.08 10.45 -18.04
CA PRO A 118 -12.71 10.23 -17.68
C PRO A 118 -12.14 11.49 -17.02
N LEU A 119 -11.31 11.30 -15.99
CA LEU A 119 -10.61 12.43 -15.39
C LEU A 119 -9.76 13.14 -16.46
N PRO A 120 -9.60 14.47 -16.38
CA PRO A 120 -8.74 15.20 -17.30
C PRO A 120 -7.35 14.58 -17.33
N GLU A 121 -6.77 14.44 -18.51
CA GLU A 121 -5.38 14.01 -18.63
C GLU A 121 -4.49 14.97 -17.84
N THR A 122 -3.68 14.43 -16.95
CA THR A 122 -2.71 15.17 -16.16
C THR A 122 -1.33 14.61 -16.39
N SER A 123 -0.34 15.48 -16.54
CA SER A 123 1.05 15.04 -16.50
C SER A 123 1.45 14.77 -15.05
N PRO A 124 2.08 13.63 -14.73
CA PRO A 124 2.60 13.37 -13.40
C PRO A 124 3.53 14.49 -12.96
N TYR A 125 3.24 15.09 -11.82
CA TYR A 125 4.02 16.20 -11.29
C TYR A 125 4.97 15.68 -10.20
N PRO A 126 6.28 15.71 -10.41
CA PRO A 126 7.25 15.14 -9.49
C PRO A 126 7.46 16.07 -8.27
N ALA A 127 6.41 16.32 -7.50
CA ALA A 127 6.48 17.16 -6.32
C ALA A 127 6.48 16.31 -5.04
N ALA A 128 7.35 16.65 -4.09
CA ALA A 128 7.21 16.25 -2.70
C ALA A 128 6.43 17.32 -1.93
N ILE A 129 5.71 16.93 -0.90
CA ILE A 129 4.90 17.85 -0.11
C ILE A 129 5.38 17.83 1.33
N THR A 130 5.87 18.99 1.78
CA THR A 130 6.21 19.25 3.18
C THR A 130 5.04 19.97 3.84
N TYR A 131 4.70 19.58 5.07
CA TYR A 131 3.62 20.20 5.83
C TYR A 131 4.16 20.98 7.02
N ILE A 132 3.80 22.25 7.12
CA ILE A 132 4.04 23.08 8.31
C ILE A 132 2.73 23.08 9.09
N CYS A 133 2.76 22.54 10.30
CA CYS A 133 1.61 22.38 11.16
C CYS A 133 1.75 23.26 12.40
N ARG A 134 0.69 23.96 12.77
CA ARG A 134 0.66 24.83 13.94
C ARG A 134 -0.65 24.61 14.72
N GLY A 135 -0.53 24.21 15.95
CA GLY A 135 -1.65 24.08 16.88
C GLY A 135 -2.23 25.45 17.29
N SER A 136 -3.45 25.45 17.80
CA SER A 136 -4.07 26.60 18.44
C SER A 136 -3.30 27.01 19.70
N SER A 137 -3.47 28.26 20.14
CA SER A 137 -2.86 28.73 21.38
C SER A 137 -3.23 27.83 22.57
N LEU A 138 -2.22 27.53 23.38
CA LEU A 138 -2.42 26.68 24.55
C LEU A 138 -3.20 27.43 25.64
N PRO A 139 -4.00 26.74 26.46
CA PRO A 139 -4.71 27.34 27.58
C PRO A 139 -3.77 28.12 28.48
N ARG A 140 -4.18 29.32 28.86
CA ARG A 140 -3.42 30.21 29.76
C ARG A 140 -3.45 29.63 31.17
N LYS A 141 -2.32 29.69 31.89
CA LYS A 141 -2.26 29.26 33.28
C LYS A 141 -2.89 30.34 34.13
N PHE A 142 -3.87 29.96 34.95
CA PHE A 142 -4.52 30.86 35.90
C PHE A 142 -3.62 31.11 37.11
N ASN A 143 -3.37 32.38 37.43
CA ASN A 143 -2.58 32.82 38.58
C ASN A 143 -3.51 33.13 39.74
N LYS A 144 -3.57 32.18 40.71
CA LYS A 144 -4.42 32.31 41.89
C LYS A 144 -4.01 33.45 42.78
N ASP A 145 -2.71 33.71 42.91
CA ASP A 145 -2.18 34.77 43.77
C ASP A 145 -2.52 36.15 43.23
N ALA A 146 -2.43 36.35 41.90
CA ALA A 146 -2.88 37.57 41.25
C ALA A 146 -4.39 37.78 41.43
N ALA A 147 -5.20 36.73 41.33
CA ALA A 147 -6.64 36.85 41.60
C ALA A 147 -6.97 37.22 43.04
N LEU A 148 -6.27 36.62 44.02
CA LEU A 148 -6.40 36.96 45.43
C LEU A 148 -5.98 38.40 45.70
N ALA A 149 -4.87 38.88 45.14
CA ALA A 149 -4.38 40.26 45.26
C ALA A 149 -5.40 41.29 44.72
N LEU A 150 -6.20 40.92 43.72
CA LEU A 150 -7.29 41.72 43.19
C LEU A 150 -8.62 41.61 44.02
N GLY A 151 -8.61 40.83 45.11
CA GLY A 151 -9.75 40.66 46.01
C GLY A 151 -10.76 39.59 45.56
N ILE A 152 -10.42 38.76 44.59
CA ILE A 152 -11.30 37.72 44.09
C ILE A 152 -11.09 36.45 44.92
N LYS A 153 -12.12 36.03 45.67
CA LYS A 153 -12.08 34.80 46.44
C LYS A 153 -12.18 33.56 45.55
N PRO A 154 -11.51 32.41 45.90
CA PRO A 154 -11.66 31.17 45.19
C PRO A 154 -13.13 30.77 45.04
N GLY A 155 -13.54 30.48 43.78
CA GLY A 155 -14.94 30.14 43.48
C GLY A 155 -15.25 30.18 41.97
N PRO A 156 -16.55 30.19 41.63
CA PRO A 156 -17.00 30.15 40.23
C PRO A 156 -16.44 31.26 39.33
N LEU A 157 -16.06 32.40 39.91
CA LEU A 157 -15.49 33.53 39.18
C LEU A 157 -14.12 33.19 38.56
N TYR A 158 -13.33 32.34 39.21
CA TYR A 158 -12.06 31.82 38.68
C TYR A 158 -12.28 31.08 37.36
N GLY A 159 -13.35 30.25 37.29
CA GLY A 159 -13.70 29.51 36.07
C GLY A 159 -14.17 30.43 34.93
N LYS A 160 -14.87 31.53 35.26
CA LYS A 160 -15.28 32.54 34.25
C LYS A 160 -14.07 33.25 33.68
N LEU A 161 -13.20 33.76 34.52
CA LEU A 161 -11.97 34.45 34.12
C LEU A 161 -11.03 33.53 33.31
N HIS A 162 -10.88 32.26 33.74
CA HIS A 162 -10.06 31.28 33.01
C HIS A 162 -10.60 30.99 31.61
N LYS A 163 -11.92 31.07 31.42
CA LYS A 163 -12.59 30.94 30.12
C LYS A 163 -12.59 32.21 29.28
N GLY A 164 -11.93 33.27 29.75
CA GLY A 164 -11.85 34.53 28.99
C GLY A 164 -13.07 35.45 29.15
N MET A 165 -13.92 35.21 30.14
CA MET A 165 -15.07 36.07 30.45
C MET A 165 -14.65 37.12 31.47
N ASP A 166 -14.81 38.39 31.15
CA ASP A 166 -14.59 39.50 32.07
C ASP A 166 -15.64 39.46 33.21
N ILE A 167 -15.24 39.87 34.39
CA ILE A 167 -16.13 39.96 35.57
C ILE A 167 -16.11 41.41 36.10
N ILE A 168 -17.21 41.83 36.69
CA ILE A 168 -17.34 43.11 37.36
C ILE A 168 -17.45 42.80 38.88
N LEU A 169 -16.56 43.40 39.65
CA LEU A 169 -16.60 43.28 41.11
C LEU A 169 -17.65 44.25 41.68
N GLU A 170 -18.03 44.04 42.96
CA GLU A 170 -19.03 44.89 43.67
C GLU A 170 -18.62 46.36 43.75
N ASP A 171 -17.32 46.63 43.70
CA ASP A 171 -16.74 47.97 43.68
C ASP A 171 -16.67 48.63 42.27
N GLY A 172 -17.24 47.98 41.26
CA GLY A 172 -17.30 48.45 39.89
C GLY A 172 -16.06 48.18 39.06
N ARG A 173 -14.99 47.57 39.58
CA ARG A 173 -13.81 47.21 38.81
C ARG A 173 -14.08 46.06 37.85
N VAL A 174 -13.64 46.25 36.61
CA VAL A 174 -13.69 45.19 35.61
C VAL A 174 -12.38 44.41 35.68
N ILE A 175 -12.46 43.13 35.90
CA ILE A 175 -11.33 42.21 35.91
C ILE A 175 -11.36 41.39 34.65
N THR A 176 -10.27 41.45 33.87
CA THR A 176 -10.08 40.69 32.65
C THR A 176 -9.20 39.47 32.86
N GLN A 177 -9.24 38.55 31.89
CA GLN A 177 -8.37 37.37 31.90
C GLN A 177 -6.87 37.77 31.97
N ASP A 178 -6.45 38.84 31.34
CA ASP A 178 -5.06 39.28 31.29
C ASP A 178 -4.50 39.68 32.65
N MET A 179 -5.36 40.06 33.61
CA MET A 179 -4.98 40.45 34.95
C MET A 179 -4.69 39.24 35.88
N VAL A 180 -5.22 38.06 35.52
CA VAL A 180 -5.20 36.87 36.38
C VAL A 180 -4.69 35.60 35.67
N CYS A 181 -4.27 35.69 34.43
CA CYS A 181 -3.66 34.58 33.71
C CYS A 181 -2.30 34.98 33.15
N ASP A 182 -1.42 33.99 33.02
CA ASP A 182 -0.17 34.17 32.30
C ASP A 182 -0.43 34.61 30.88
N PRO A 183 0.53 35.23 30.18
CA PRO A 183 0.42 35.56 28.77
C PRO A 183 0.00 34.34 27.93
N PRO A 184 -0.72 34.53 26.82
CA PRO A 184 -1.10 33.42 25.96
C PRO A 184 0.15 32.71 25.44
N ARG A 185 0.17 31.38 25.58
CA ARG A 185 1.25 30.54 25.04
C ARG A 185 0.91 30.16 23.62
N PRO A 186 1.83 30.38 22.66
CA PRO A 186 1.61 29.92 21.28
C PRO A 186 1.41 28.40 21.26
N GLY A 187 0.59 27.92 20.34
CA GLY A 187 0.43 26.49 20.09
C GLY A 187 1.71 25.86 19.56
N HIS A 188 1.81 24.56 19.71
CA HIS A 188 2.95 23.82 19.19
C HIS A 188 3.03 23.88 17.68
N SER A 189 4.24 24.05 17.15
CA SER A 189 4.52 24.00 15.73
C SER A 189 5.41 22.81 15.41
N PHE A 190 5.04 22.05 14.37
CA PHE A 190 5.86 20.95 13.88
C PHE A 190 5.85 20.92 12.35
N ILE A 191 6.90 20.34 11.77
CA ILE A 191 7.07 20.26 10.33
C ILE A 191 7.22 18.77 9.95
N LEU A 192 6.51 18.34 8.91
CA LEU A 192 6.68 17.04 8.28
C LEU A 192 7.39 17.25 6.94
N VAL A 193 8.65 16.86 6.86
CA VAL A 193 9.48 17.04 5.67
C VAL A 193 9.48 15.75 4.86
N ASP A 194 9.07 15.83 3.60
CA ASP A 194 9.27 14.78 2.61
C ASP A 194 10.37 15.22 1.63
N CYS A 195 11.51 14.51 1.68
CA CYS A 195 12.65 14.76 0.78
C CYS A 195 13.11 13.44 0.14
N PRO A 196 12.47 13.00 -0.96
CA PRO A 196 12.67 11.66 -1.55
C PRO A 196 14.07 11.43 -2.14
N SER A 197 14.81 12.49 -2.46
CA SER A 197 16.18 12.40 -2.96
C SER A 197 16.91 13.75 -2.83
N THR A 198 18.21 13.76 -3.06
CA THR A 198 19.04 14.98 -3.04
C THR A 198 18.62 16.03 -4.07
N ALA A 199 17.86 15.66 -5.11
CA ALA A 199 17.31 16.59 -6.10
C ALA A 199 16.28 17.56 -5.53
N TYR A 200 15.61 17.23 -4.40
CA TYR A 200 14.60 18.07 -3.76
C TYR A 200 15.17 19.07 -2.75
N ILE A 201 16.44 18.92 -2.36
CA ILE A 201 17.07 19.73 -1.30
C ILE A 201 17.04 21.22 -1.65
N ASP A 202 17.38 21.58 -2.88
CA ASP A 202 17.39 22.99 -3.28
C ASP A 202 15.98 23.60 -3.23
N GLY A 203 14.95 22.84 -3.60
CA GLY A 203 13.56 23.29 -3.48
C GLY A 203 13.10 23.53 -2.04
N LEU A 204 13.61 22.76 -1.07
CA LEU A 204 13.41 23.01 0.35
C LEU A 204 14.10 24.30 0.79
N ILE A 205 15.37 24.49 0.43
CA ILE A 205 16.19 25.66 0.83
C ILE A 205 15.64 26.95 0.24
N GLU A 206 15.22 26.95 -1.02
CA GLU A 206 14.73 28.12 -1.74
C GLU A 206 13.31 28.54 -1.33
N SER A 207 12.59 27.69 -0.60
CA SER A 207 11.22 28.00 -0.19
C SER A 207 11.16 29.04 0.93
N GLU A 208 10.65 30.22 0.59
CA GLU A 208 10.44 31.34 1.53
C GLU A 208 9.49 30.99 2.69
N LYS A 209 8.68 29.94 2.53
CA LYS A 209 7.67 29.53 3.53
C LYS A 209 8.28 29.06 4.85
N PHE A 210 9.55 28.64 4.85
CA PHE A 210 10.24 28.20 6.07
C PHE A 210 10.88 29.36 6.85
N LYS A 211 11.11 30.53 6.25
CA LYS A 211 11.80 31.67 6.90
C LYS A 211 11.16 32.13 8.20
N GLU A 212 9.81 32.07 8.28
CA GLU A 212 9.10 32.44 9.49
C GLU A 212 9.31 31.45 10.66
N TYR A 213 9.91 30.28 10.39
CA TYR A 213 10.09 29.16 11.31
C TYR A 213 11.57 28.86 11.61
N GLN A 214 12.47 29.50 10.92
CA GLN A 214 13.92 29.40 11.14
C GLN A 214 14.39 30.40 12.23
N VAL A 215 15.65 30.30 12.65
CA VAL A 215 16.25 31.21 13.65
C VAL A 215 16.00 32.66 13.25
N GLY A 216 15.49 33.46 14.20
CA GLY A 216 15.08 34.85 13.96
C GLY A 216 13.71 35.03 13.31
N GLY A 217 13.03 33.96 12.97
CA GLY A 217 11.66 33.98 12.45
C GLY A 217 10.60 34.20 13.52
N LYS A 218 9.33 34.26 13.09
CA LYS A 218 8.18 34.60 13.94
C LYS A 218 7.74 33.46 14.85
N TYR A 219 7.90 32.22 14.41
CA TYR A 219 7.38 31.03 15.07
C TYR A 219 8.51 30.08 15.47
N GLN A 220 8.48 29.60 16.69
CA GLN A 220 9.38 28.53 17.15
C GLN A 220 8.82 27.19 16.73
N VAL A 221 9.66 26.32 16.14
CA VAL A 221 9.33 24.95 15.80
C VAL A 221 9.71 24.02 16.95
N ASN A 222 8.77 23.19 17.40
CA ASN A 222 9.02 22.25 18.48
C ASN A 222 9.72 20.98 17.98
N THR A 223 9.28 20.46 16.84
CA THR A 223 9.86 19.25 16.24
C THR A 223 9.73 19.24 14.72
N ILE A 224 10.67 18.60 14.07
CA ILE A 224 10.66 18.35 12.63
C ILE A 224 10.81 16.84 12.41
N LEU A 225 9.86 16.23 11.71
CA LEU A 225 9.96 14.86 11.26
C LEU A 225 10.48 14.87 9.82
N HIS A 226 11.57 14.16 9.60
CA HIS A 226 12.28 14.11 8.33
C HIS A 226 12.10 12.73 7.69
N PHE A 227 11.32 12.62 6.61
CA PHE A 227 11.22 11.43 5.79
C PHE A 227 12.17 11.57 4.60
N LEU A 228 13.28 10.83 4.65
CA LEU A 228 14.41 11.05 3.76
C LEU A 228 14.65 9.85 2.85
N GLY A 229 14.81 10.15 1.57
CA GLY A 229 15.36 9.18 0.63
C GLY A 229 16.87 9.02 0.79
N LYS A 230 17.41 8.09 0.00
CA LYS A 230 18.83 7.72 0.02
C LYS A 230 19.74 8.95 -0.12
N ASP A 231 20.84 8.99 0.62
CA ASP A 231 21.91 9.99 0.61
C ASP A 231 21.52 11.41 1.06
N VAL A 232 20.24 11.70 1.33
CA VAL A 232 19.80 13.06 1.71
C VAL A 232 20.37 13.49 3.05
N ILE A 233 20.38 12.61 4.04
CA ILE A 233 20.89 12.93 5.39
C ILE A 233 22.40 13.28 5.40
N HIS A 234 23.15 12.81 4.40
CA HIS A 234 24.57 13.07 4.26
C HIS A 234 24.90 14.34 3.48
N ASP A 235 23.92 14.89 2.72
CA ASP A 235 24.15 16.07 1.88
C ASP A 235 24.42 17.33 2.74
N PRO A 236 25.55 18.02 2.53
CA PRO A 236 25.90 19.21 3.32
C PRO A 236 24.87 20.34 3.22
N ARG A 237 24.18 20.47 2.09
CA ARG A 237 23.12 21.48 1.89
C ARG A 237 21.94 21.19 2.81
N TYR A 238 21.56 19.91 2.91
CA TYR A 238 20.46 19.47 3.78
C TYR A 238 20.81 19.72 5.26
N LYS A 239 22.00 19.32 5.70
CA LYS A 239 22.48 19.55 7.06
C LYS A 239 22.49 21.04 7.43
N LYS A 240 22.93 21.89 6.51
CA LYS A 240 22.89 23.34 6.69
C LYS A 240 21.46 23.87 6.83
N TRP A 241 20.53 23.34 6.05
CA TRP A 241 19.12 23.69 6.15
C TRP A 241 18.52 23.23 7.49
N VAL A 242 18.80 22.02 7.95
CA VAL A 242 18.40 21.51 9.27
C VAL A 242 18.96 22.39 10.39
N ALA A 243 20.23 22.77 10.32
CA ALA A 243 20.88 23.64 11.31
C ALA A 243 20.38 25.10 11.31
N SER A 244 19.52 25.48 10.36
CA SER A 244 18.93 26.83 10.32
C SER A 244 17.74 27.01 11.26
N PHE A 245 17.24 25.91 11.88
CA PHE A 245 16.19 25.95 12.89
C PHE A 245 16.77 26.17 14.30
N ASP A 246 15.90 26.52 15.26
CA ASP A 246 16.30 26.79 16.63
C ASP A 246 16.98 25.58 17.28
N GLU A 247 18.00 25.81 18.12
CA GLU A 247 18.73 24.75 18.85
C GLU A 247 17.84 23.89 19.76
N ASN A 248 16.67 24.42 20.11
CA ASN A 248 15.68 23.72 20.91
C ASN A 248 14.69 22.90 20.07
N THR A 249 14.78 22.94 18.75
CA THR A 249 13.97 22.09 17.88
C THR A 249 14.45 20.64 17.97
N ASP A 250 13.53 19.70 18.17
CA ASP A 250 13.83 18.28 18.13
C ASP A 250 13.70 17.77 16.67
N HIS A 251 14.76 17.14 16.16
CA HIS A 251 14.79 16.60 14.80
C HIS A 251 14.66 15.08 14.83
N ILE A 252 13.62 14.54 14.21
CA ILE A 252 13.35 13.09 14.17
C ILE A 252 13.53 12.62 12.73
N PHE A 253 14.54 11.80 12.49
CA PHE A 253 14.93 11.34 11.16
C PHE A 253 14.43 9.93 10.85
N SER A 254 13.84 9.78 9.68
CA SER A 254 13.46 8.50 9.09
C SER A 254 14.15 8.33 7.74
N SER A 255 15.02 7.36 7.63
CA SER A 255 15.59 6.90 6.37
C SER A 255 15.91 5.41 6.45
N GLU A 256 16.09 4.77 5.29
CA GLU A 256 16.33 3.34 5.19
C GLU A 256 17.56 2.88 5.99
N GLU A 257 18.62 3.69 6.02
CA GLU A 257 19.89 3.34 6.67
C GLU A 257 19.92 3.55 8.19
N ILE A 258 19.11 4.52 8.72
CA ILE A 258 19.13 4.86 10.15
C ILE A 258 17.92 4.30 10.92
N CYS A 259 16.89 3.80 10.23
CA CYS A 259 15.78 3.11 10.87
C CYS A 259 16.05 1.60 10.93
N LYS A 260 15.63 0.98 12.03
CA LYS A 260 15.69 -0.47 12.18
C LYS A 260 14.76 -1.17 11.18
N GLN A 261 15.16 -2.34 10.72
CA GLN A 261 14.35 -3.25 9.92
C GLN A 261 13.68 -4.29 10.83
N ASP A 262 13.09 -3.84 11.92
CA ASP A 262 12.48 -4.70 12.94
C ASP A 262 11.26 -5.50 12.42
N ALA A 263 10.88 -6.52 13.17
CA ALA A 263 9.69 -7.31 12.87
C ALA A 263 8.44 -6.59 13.37
N GLN A 264 7.80 -5.79 12.50
CA GLN A 264 6.60 -5.01 12.82
C GLN A 264 5.41 -5.87 13.27
N PHE A 265 5.22 -7.04 12.65
CA PHE A 265 4.16 -7.99 12.94
C PHE A 265 4.69 -9.16 13.77
N THR A 266 4.93 -8.93 15.06
CA THR A 266 5.54 -9.93 15.97
C THR A 266 4.72 -11.22 16.07
N SER A 267 3.40 -11.16 16.02
CA SER A 267 2.54 -12.36 16.04
C SER A 267 2.77 -13.24 14.81
N GLN A 268 2.89 -12.63 13.62
CA GLN A 268 3.23 -13.36 12.39
C GLN A 268 4.63 -13.96 12.47
N ALA A 269 5.61 -13.19 12.94
CA ALA A 269 6.99 -13.66 13.12
C ALA A 269 7.08 -14.84 14.11
N LEU A 270 6.36 -14.79 15.23
CA LEU A 270 6.30 -15.89 16.21
C LEU A 270 5.62 -17.15 15.63
N CYS A 271 4.60 -17.00 14.79
CA CYS A 271 4.04 -18.15 14.06
C CYS A 271 5.10 -18.80 13.15
N GLN A 272 5.91 -18.00 12.45
CA GLN A 272 6.99 -18.53 11.62
C GLN A 272 8.09 -19.20 12.45
N VAL A 273 8.43 -18.68 13.63
CA VAL A 273 9.35 -19.35 14.56
C VAL A 273 8.83 -20.74 14.95
N LYS A 274 7.54 -20.86 15.26
CA LYS A 274 6.93 -22.18 15.54
C LYS A 274 7.02 -23.11 14.34
N LEU A 275 6.61 -22.64 13.17
CA LEU A 275 6.60 -23.45 11.96
C LEU A 275 8.01 -23.84 11.49
N SER A 276 9.02 -22.97 11.69
CA SER A 276 10.41 -23.27 11.35
C SER A 276 11.00 -24.44 12.14
N LYS A 277 10.43 -24.79 13.31
CA LYS A 277 10.81 -25.99 14.04
C LYS A 277 10.35 -27.27 13.34
N LEU A 278 9.34 -27.21 12.45
CA LEU A 278 8.96 -28.33 11.59
C LEU A 278 9.94 -28.46 10.43
N ASP A 279 10.12 -27.38 9.68
CA ASP A 279 11.05 -27.28 8.56
C ASP A 279 11.43 -25.80 8.35
N ASP A 280 12.70 -25.48 8.48
CA ASP A 280 13.23 -24.12 8.38
C ASP A 280 13.41 -23.63 6.94
N LYS A 281 13.44 -24.54 5.98
CA LYS A 281 13.49 -24.22 4.55
C LYS A 281 12.11 -23.82 4.03
N ILE A 282 11.07 -24.58 4.40
CA ILE A 282 9.68 -24.28 4.02
C ILE A 282 9.19 -23.05 4.78
N PHE A 283 9.38 -23.02 6.10
CA PHE A 283 8.87 -21.96 6.98
C PHE A 283 10.02 -21.06 7.44
N ALA A 284 10.53 -20.24 6.53
CA ALA A 284 11.63 -19.34 6.86
C ALA A 284 11.18 -18.25 7.85
N ILE A 285 12.04 -18.00 8.85
CA ILE A 285 11.85 -16.86 9.75
C ILE A 285 11.98 -15.56 8.95
N PRO A 286 11.08 -14.58 9.17
CA PRO A 286 11.14 -13.31 8.46
C PRO A 286 12.49 -12.62 8.64
N LYS A 287 13.03 -12.04 7.58
CA LYS A 287 14.24 -11.22 7.65
C LYS A 287 13.94 -9.93 8.41
N TYR A 288 14.73 -9.65 9.43
CA TYR A 288 14.65 -8.44 10.24
C TYR A 288 16.01 -8.07 10.80
N SER A 289 16.15 -6.83 11.26
CA SER A 289 17.33 -6.37 12.02
C SER A 289 16.86 -5.41 13.12
N ASN A 290 17.22 -5.72 14.36
CA ASN A 290 16.97 -4.88 15.52
C ASN A 290 17.98 -3.72 15.66
N THR A 291 18.96 -3.66 14.76
CA THR A 291 19.93 -2.58 14.67
C THR A 291 19.81 -1.90 13.31
N PRO A 292 19.95 -0.57 13.23
CA PRO A 292 20.00 0.12 11.96
C PRO A 292 21.25 -0.25 11.18
N GLU A 293 21.26 -0.03 9.88
CA GLU A 293 22.46 -0.18 9.04
C GLU A 293 23.54 0.81 9.47
N ARG A 294 23.12 2.02 9.87
CA ARG A 294 23.98 3.08 10.37
C ARG A 294 23.37 3.76 11.59
N GLU A 295 24.14 3.87 12.67
CA GLU A 295 23.73 4.63 13.84
C GLU A 295 23.63 6.12 13.53
N LEU A 296 22.54 6.80 13.92
CA LEU A 296 22.35 8.23 13.71
C LEU A 296 23.49 9.06 14.32
N SER A 297 24.02 8.62 15.45
CA SER A 297 25.17 9.27 16.14
C SER A 297 26.45 9.31 15.30
N SER A 298 26.58 8.47 14.30
CA SER A 298 27.71 8.46 13.37
C SER A 298 27.57 9.47 12.21
N VAL A 299 26.41 10.12 12.09
CA VAL A 299 26.16 11.13 11.05
C VAL A 299 26.60 12.50 11.56
N GLU A 300 27.79 12.92 11.18
CA GLU A 300 28.34 14.22 11.59
C GLU A 300 27.53 15.42 11.06
N GLY A 301 27.51 16.51 11.82
CA GLY A 301 26.93 17.79 11.41
C GLY A 301 25.42 17.91 11.54
N LEU A 302 24.79 16.99 12.27
CA LEU A 302 23.39 17.12 12.70
C LEU A 302 23.27 17.91 14.03
N PRO A 303 22.14 18.58 14.30
CA PRO A 303 21.86 19.21 15.59
C PRO A 303 21.94 18.22 16.77
N ALA A 304 22.29 18.73 17.96
CA ALA A 304 22.40 17.88 19.16
C ALA A 304 21.08 17.17 19.54
N LYS A 305 19.94 17.77 19.23
CA LYS A 305 18.60 17.18 19.45
C LYS A 305 18.11 16.40 18.23
N SER A 306 18.89 15.44 17.79
CA SER A 306 18.56 14.57 16.65
C SER A 306 18.27 13.15 17.15
N PHE A 307 17.18 12.56 16.66
CA PHE A 307 16.68 11.24 17.04
C PHE A 307 16.37 10.42 15.79
N ALA A 308 16.62 9.12 15.82
CA ALA A 308 16.12 8.21 14.80
C ALA A 308 14.64 7.90 15.06
N LEU A 309 13.84 7.86 14.01
CA LEU A 309 12.45 7.42 14.10
C LEU A 309 12.42 5.88 14.14
N ASP A 310 11.97 5.36 15.25
CA ASP A 310 11.70 3.91 15.39
C ASP A 310 10.20 3.63 15.22
N ASN A 311 9.88 2.39 14.90
CA ASN A 311 8.52 1.91 14.75
C ASN A 311 7.71 2.09 16.04
N MET A 312 6.44 2.53 15.94
CA MET A 312 5.54 2.78 17.05
C MET A 312 6.05 3.78 18.12
N ALA A 313 7.06 4.60 17.77
CA ALA A 313 7.51 5.67 18.64
C ALA A 313 6.42 6.76 18.77
N ILE A 314 6.24 7.28 19.98
CA ILE A 314 5.30 8.35 20.28
C ILE A 314 6.09 9.59 20.68
N TYR A 315 5.87 10.70 19.97
CA TYR A 315 6.47 11.98 20.35
C TYR A 315 5.47 12.79 21.17
N ASN A 316 5.77 12.98 22.46
CA ASN A 316 4.98 13.76 23.37
C ASN A 316 5.36 15.23 23.31
N LEU A 317 4.38 16.11 23.14
CA LEU A 317 4.58 17.58 23.09
C LEU A 317 4.41 18.25 24.46
N GLU A 318 3.52 17.72 25.30
CA GLU A 318 3.20 18.24 26.64
C GLU A 318 3.09 17.09 27.66
N PRO A 319 3.38 17.30 28.94
CA PRO A 319 3.89 18.55 29.57
C PRO A 319 5.38 18.79 29.30
N LYS A 320 6.11 17.78 28.84
CA LYS A 320 7.52 17.82 28.48
C LYS A 320 7.71 17.10 27.14
N ARG A 321 8.53 17.66 26.27
CA ARG A 321 8.86 17.02 24.98
C ARG A 321 9.80 15.84 25.19
N TYR A 322 9.42 14.68 24.66
CA TYR A 322 10.26 13.48 24.63
C TYR A 322 9.71 12.45 23.65
N LEU A 323 10.59 11.61 23.16
CA LEU A 323 10.27 10.44 22.36
C LEU A 323 10.06 9.24 23.29
N GLU A 324 8.93 8.57 23.17
CA GLU A 324 8.56 7.40 23.94
C GLU A 324 8.60 6.14 23.06
N TYR A 325 9.19 5.09 23.58
CA TYR A 325 9.38 3.82 22.87
C TYR A 325 8.69 2.62 23.55
N SER A 326 7.81 2.87 24.54
CA SER A 326 7.15 1.83 25.33
C SER A 326 6.28 0.86 24.53
N ASN A 327 5.79 1.29 23.37
CA ASN A 327 4.92 0.50 22.49
C ASN A 327 5.68 -0.21 21.35
N GLN A 328 7.01 -0.16 21.34
CA GLN A 328 7.77 -0.83 20.30
C GLN A 328 7.58 -2.35 20.38
N PRO A 329 7.26 -3.00 19.26
CA PRO A 329 7.24 -4.45 19.22
C PRO A 329 8.65 -5.00 19.40
N VAL A 330 8.84 -5.86 20.40
CA VAL A 330 10.12 -6.55 20.62
C VAL A 330 10.03 -7.94 20.03
N PHE A 331 10.88 -8.21 19.06
CA PHE A 331 11.03 -9.53 18.48
C PHE A 331 12.52 -9.84 18.27
N ASP A 332 12.97 -10.94 18.90
CA ASP A 332 14.29 -11.53 18.68
C ASP A 332 14.17 -13.03 18.89
N HIS A 333 14.15 -13.79 17.80
CA HIS A 333 13.98 -15.25 17.85
C HIS A 333 15.21 -15.98 18.42
N THR A 334 16.35 -15.30 18.54
CA THR A 334 17.58 -15.85 19.13
C THR A 334 17.66 -15.64 20.63
N ASN A 335 16.86 -14.70 21.16
CA ASN A 335 16.84 -14.40 22.59
C ASN A 335 15.86 -15.33 23.32
N THR A 336 16.38 -16.40 23.93
CA THR A 336 15.60 -17.40 24.66
C THR A 336 15.01 -16.88 25.98
N GLU A 337 15.44 -15.71 26.46
CA GLU A 337 14.88 -15.09 27.67
C GLU A 337 13.58 -14.31 27.40
N LEU A 338 13.25 -13.98 26.14
CA LEU A 338 11.97 -13.39 25.82
C LEU A 338 10.83 -14.38 26.13
N GLU A 339 9.85 -13.93 26.90
CA GLU A 339 8.71 -14.77 27.33
C GLU A 339 8.02 -15.48 26.16
N SER A 340 7.90 -14.81 25.01
CA SER A 340 7.29 -15.37 23.81
C SER A 340 8.11 -16.52 23.21
N ILE A 341 9.44 -16.43 23.23
CA ILE A 341 10.33 -17.50 22.75
C ILE A 341 10.43 -18.62 23.78
N LYS A 342 10.60 -18.27 25.05
CA LYS A 342 10.61 -19.20 26.17
C LYS A 342 9.36 -20.07 26.21
N ALA A 343 8.19 -19.49 25.97
CA ALA A 343 6.94 -20.24 25.91
C ALA A 343 6.90 -21.28 24.78
N ILE A 344 7.54 -21.01 23.63
CA ILE A 344 7.68 -21.97 22.54
C ILE A 344 8.67 -23.08 22.94
N GLU A 345 9.83 -22.70 23.47
CA GLU A 345 10.92 -23.64 23.81
C GLU A 345 10.61 -24.51 25.03
N SER A 346 9.72 -24.10 25.93
CA SER A 346 9.32 -24.86 27.14
C SER A 346 8.07 -25.74 26.95
N ASN A 347 7.40 -25.68 25.81
CA ASN A 347 6.19 -26.45 25.55
C ASN A 347 6.52 -27.88 25.11
N GLU A 348 6.45 -28.85 26.00
CA GLU A 348 6.81 -30.24 25.72
C GLU A 348 5.83 -30.90 24.73
N GLU A 349 4.53 -30.67 24.84
CA GLU A 349 3.53 -31.20 23.90
C GLU A 349 3.82 -30.75 22.47
N TYR A 350 4.18 -29.47 22.31
CA TYR A 350 4.58 -28.94 21.02
C TYR A 350 5.87 -29.60 20.48
N LYS A 351 6.88 -29.79 21.33
CA LYS A 351 8.14 -30.47 20.95
C LYS A 351 7.89 -31.91 20.49
N GLU A 352 7.03 -32.64 21.20
CA GLU A 352 6.63 -34.01 20.83
C GLU A 352 5.90 -34.03 19.48
N ALA A 353 4.98 -33.07 19.26
CA ALA A 353 4.26 -32.94 17.99
C ALA A 353 5.22 -32.63 16.83
N VAL A 354 6.20 -31.75 17.03
CA VAL A 354 7.24 -31.44 16.04
C VAL A 354 8.09 -32.69 15.73
N ALA A 355 8.54 -33.43 16.76
CA ALA A 355 9.34 -34.63 16.58
C ALA A 355 8.57 -35.69 15.78
N LYS A 356 7.29 -35.90 16.11
CA LYS A 356 6.39 -36.80 15.38
C LYS A 356 6.26 -36.38 13.91
N ALA A 357 5.95 -35.10 13.65
CA ALA A 357 5.76 -34.60 12.29
C ALA A 357 7.04 -34.75 11.44
N ARG A 358 8.21 -34.44 12.00
CA ARG A 358 9.52 -34.66 11.33
C ARG A 358 9.76 -36.14 11.00
N THR A 359 9.40 -37.03 11.93
CA THR A 359 9.52 -38.48 11.72
C THR A 359 8.61 -38.93 10.58
N GLU A 360 7.37 -38.45 10.50
CA GLU A 360 6.46 -38.77 9.39
C GLU A 360 6.98 -38.18 8.06
N ALA A 361 7.45 -36.94 8.05
CA ALA A 361 8.01 -36.31 6.86
C ALA A 361 9.24 -37.08 6.32
N SER A 362 10.09 -37.62 7.20
CA SER A 362 11.27 -38.39 6.80
C SER A 362 10.97 -39.72 6.11
N LYS A 363 9.73 -40.20 6.19
CA LYS A 363 9.28 -41.43 5.50
C LYS A 363 8.91 -41.18 4.04
N VAL A 364 8.76 -39.92 3.65
CA VAL A 364 8.42 -39.53 2.26
C VAL A 364 9.64 -39.77 1.39
N ASP A 365 9.50 -40.61 0.37
CA ASP A 365 10.56 -40.83 -0.62
C ASP A 365 10.62 -39.64 -1.59
N ILE A 366 11.77 -38.93 -1.55
CA ILE A 366 12.08 -37.79 -2.43
C ILE A 366 13.22 -38.11 -3.40
N SER A 367 13.58 -39.39 -3.56
CA SER A 367 14.73 -39.84 -4.40
C SER A 367 14.43 -39.77 -5.90
N GLY A 368 13.15 -39.75 -6.28
CA GLY A 368 12.71 -39.59 -7.67
C GLY A 368 12.87 -38.16 -8.16
N ARG A 369 13.28 -37.99 -9.43
CA ARG A 369 13.21 -36.70 -10.12
C ARG A 369 11.95 -36.65 -10.95
N PHE A 370 11.15 -35.61 -10.71
CA PHE A 370 9.90 -35.36 -11.45
C PHE A 370 9.97 -34.02 -12.17
N PRO A 371 9.29 -33.85 -13.29
CA PRO A 371 9.18 -32.53 -13.91
C PRO A 371 8.68 -31.48 -12.91
N GLY A 372 9.44 -30.39 -12.73
CA GLY A 372 9.09 -29.28 -11.85
C GLY A 372 9.49 -29.46 -10.37
N ASP A 373 10.33 -30.45 -10.02
CA ASP A 373 10.84 -30.65 -8.65
C ASP A 373 11.79 -29.52 -8.20
N ASP A 374 12.29 -28.74 -9.13
CA ASP A 374 13.13 -27.55 -8.92
C ASP A 374 12.35 -26.21 -8.84
N ILE A 375 11.03 -26.24 -9.08
CA ILE A 375 10.19 -25.04 -8.98
C ILE A 375 10.01 -24.65 -7.52
N GLU A 376 10.25 -23.38 -7.22
CA GLU A 376 10.02 -22.83 -5.88
C GLU A 376 8.67 -22.09 -5.81
N ILE A 377 7.79 -22.53 -4.91
CA ILE A 377 6.52 -21.86 -4.61
C ILE A 377 6.67 -21.12 -3.29
N VAL A 378 6.59 -19.79 -3.33
CA VAL A 378 6.73 -18.93 -2.15
C VAL A 378 5.40 -18.28 -1.82
N THR A 379 4.74 -18.77 -0.77
CA THR A 379 3.51 -18.16 -0.26
C THR A 379 3.85 -16.93 0.57
N LEU A 380 3.60 -15.74 0.02
CA LEU A 380 3.86 -14.45 0.67
C LEU A 380 2.67 -13.98 1.53
N GLY A 381 1.48 -14.45 1.22
CA GLY A 381 0.26 -14.18 1.95
C GLY A 381 -0.81 -15.20 1.64
N THR A 382 -1.54 -15.63 2.68
CA THR A 382 -2.60 -16.65 2.61
C THR A 382 -3.84 -16.25 3.41
N GLY A 383 -3.94 -14.98 3.81
CA GLY A 383 -5.09 -14.40 4.47
C GLY A 383 -6.18 -14.01 3.47
N SER A 384 -7.41 -13.86 3.94
CA SER A 384 -8.56 -13.42 3.17
C SER A 384 -9.06 -12.06 3.67
N SER A 385 -9.61 -11.25 2.78
CA SER A 385 -10.29 -9.97 3.00
C SER A 385 -9.36 -8.81 3.40
N ILE A 386 -8.64 -8.90 4.53
CA ILE A 386 -7.75 -7.85 5.03
C ILE A 386 -6.48 -8.45 5.65
N PRO A 387 -5.34 -7.73 5.65
CA PRO A 387 -4.16 -8.16 6.37
C PRO A 387 -4.44 -8.31 7.87
N SER A 388 -3.95 -9.39 8.47
CA SER A 388 -4.10 -9.64 9.89
C SER A 388 -2.74 -9.70 10.60
N LYS A 389 -2.75 -9.67 11.94
CA LYS A 389 -1.53 -9.83 12.73
C LYS A 389 -0.85 -11.20 12.57
N TYR A 390 -1.50 -12.18 11.96
CA TYR A 390 -0.97 -13.53 11.75
C TYR A 390 -0.57 -13.81 10.31
N ARG A 391 -1.28 -13.26 9.33
CA ARG A 391 -1.07 -13.54 7.91
C ARG A 391 -1.40 -12.31 7.07
N ASN A 392 -0.58 -12.09 6.04
CA ASN A 392 -0.92 -11.16 4.98
C ASN A 392 -1.94 -11.76 4.02
N VAL A 393 -2.57 -10.93 3.22
CA VAL A 393 -3.56 -11.32 2.19
C VAL A 393 -2.89 -11.98 0.99
N SER A 394 -3.71 -12.50 0.06
CA SER A 394 -3.31 -13.42 -1.00
C SER A 394 -2.15 -12.92 -1.87
N ALA A 395 -1.06 -13.68 -1.89
CA ALA A 395 0.07 -13.49 -2.80
C ALA A 395 0.95 -14.76 -2.82
N THR A 396 1.21 -15.29 -4.00
CA THR A 396 2.07 -16.47 -4.18
C THR A 396 3.03 -16.23 -5.34
N LEU A 397 4.34 -16.35 -5.09
CA LEU A 397 5.37 -16.24 -6.11
C LEU A 397 5.78 -17.64 -6.59
N VAL A 398 5.66 -17.88 -7.88
CA VAL A 398 6.14 -19.09 -8.57
C VAL A 398 7.46 -18.74 -9.24
N LYS A 399 8.57 -19.34 -8.79
CA LYS A 399 9.90 -19.14 -9.36
C LYS A 399 10.25 -20.31 -10.26
N ILE A 400 10.56 -20.02 -11.50
CA ILE A 400 10.91 -21.00 -12.54
C ILE A 400 12.42 -20.86 -12.81
N PRO A 401 13.26 -21.80 -12.33
CA PRO A 401 14.70 -21.74 -12.52
C PRO A 401 15.08 -21.52 -13.99
N ASP A 402 16.10 -20.71 -14.25
CA ASP A 402 16.62 -20.34 -15.56
C ASP A 402 15.68 -19.51 -16.45
N TYR A 403 14.44 -19.26 -16.04
CA TYR A 403 13.45 -18.50 -16.81
C TYR A 403 13.06 -17.19 -16.16
N GLY A 404 12.37 -17.24 -15.01
CA GLY A 404 11.86 -16.06 -14.33
C GLY A 404 10.81 -16.40 -13.29
N SER A 405 9.88 -15.48 -13.01
CA SER A 405 8.84 -15.75 -12.02
C SER A 405 7.47 -15.18 -12.38
N ILE A 406 6.45 -15.76 -11.76
CA ILE A 406 5.04 -15.36 -11.87
C ILE A 406 4.52 -15.06 -10.47
N MET A 407 3.93 -13.88 -10.27
CA MET A 407 3.15 -13.57 -9.08
C MET A 407 1.69 -13.93 -9.30
N LEU A 408 1.15 -14.85 -8.50
CA LEU A 408 -0.26 -15.24 -8.46
C LEU A 408 -0.94 -14.44 -7.36
N ASP A 409 -1.72 -13.47 -7.74
CA ASP A 409 -2.28 -12.41 -6.93
C ASP A 409 -1.22 -11.58 -6.17
N ALA A 410 -1.57 -10.37 -5.80
CA ALA A 410 -0.73 -9.51 -4.99
C ALA A 410 -1.60 -8.53 -4.21
N GLY A 411 -2.09 -8.98 -3.08
CA GLY A 411 -2.86 -8.15 -2.17
C GLY A 411 -2.03 -7.09 -1.47
N GLU A 412 -2.67 -6.30 -0.64
CA GLU A 412 -2.02 -5.22 0.10
C GLU A 412 -0.79 -5.73 0.88
N GLY A 413 0.31 -4.99 0.84
CA GLY A 413 1.52 -5.31 1.59
C GLY A 413 2.42 -6.40 0.99
N THR A 414 2.10 -6.96 -0.19
CA THR A 414 2.87 -8.05 -0.83
C THR A 414 4.36 -7.70 -0.99
N PHE A 415 4.71 -6.47 -1.39
CA PHE A 415 6.12 -6.06 -1.48
C PHE A 415 6.82 -6.10 -0.12
N GLY A 416 6.14 -5.70 0.95
CA GLY A 416 6.64 -5.83 2.32
C GLY A 416 6.93 -7.29 2.69
N GLN A 417 6.05 -8.23 2.30
CA GLN A 417 6.27 -9.66 2.50
C GLN A 417 7.45 -10.20 1.69
N MET A 418 7.68 -9.70 0.47
CA MET A 418 8.89 -10.03 -0.30
C MET A 418 10.16 -9.59 0.45
N ILE A 419 10.17 -8.38 1.04
CA ILE A 419 11.29 -7.92 1.87
C ILE A 419 11.48 -8.85 3.08
N ARG A 420 10.41 -9.27 3.75
CA ARG A 420 10.47 -10.21 4.89
C ARG A 420 11.01 -11.58 4.50
N ARG A 421 10.67 -12.05 3.30
CA ARG A 421 11.13 -13.38 2.81
C ARG A 421 12.57 -13.33 2.31
N PHE A 422 12.92 -12.35 1.49
CA PHE A 422 14.20 -12.32 0.77
C PHE A 422 15.22 -11.38 1.41
N GLY A 423 14.80 -10.37 2.14
CA GLY A 423 15.64 -9.28 2.66
C GLY A 423 15.67 -8.08 1.73
N ILE A 424 15.96 -6.91 2.29
CA ILE A 424 15.93 -5.63 1.57
C ILE A 424 16.94 -5.55 0.42
N GLN A 425 18.07 -6.25 0.55
CA GLN A 425 19.12 -6.28 -0.47
C GLN A 425 18.82 -7.24 -1.62
N GLN A 426 18.13 -8.36 -1.35
CA GLN A 426 17.86 -9.41 -2.33
C GLN A 426 16.51 -9.24 -3.03
N VAL A 427 15.59 -8.47 -2.45
CA VAL A 427 14.25 -8.27 -3.05
C VAL A 427 14.30 -7.63 -4.43
N ASP A 428 15.30 -6.80 -4.71
CA ASP A 428 15.47 -6.17 -6.02
C ASP A 428 15.86 -7.20 -7.11
N ASP A 429 16.58 -8.26 -6.76
CA ASP A 429 16.92 -9.36 -7.69
C ASP A 429 15.67 -10.20 -7.99
N GLU A 430 14.85 -10.50 -6.99
CA GLU A 430 13.58 -11.19 -7.19
C GLU A 430 12.61 -10.36 -8.10
N LEU A 431 12.59 -9.04 -7.95
CA LEU A 431 11.81 -8.16 -8.83
C LEU A 431 12.38 -8.11 -10.26
N ARG A 432 13.70 -8.27 -10.47
CA ARG A 432 14.27 -8.36 -11.82
C ARG A 432 13.82 -9.62 -12.56
N LEU A 433 13.59 -10.70 -11.81
CA LEU A 433 13.12 -11.98 -12.35
C LEU A 433 11.60 -12.04 -12.51
N LEU A 434 10.85 -11.04 -12.02
CA LEU A 434 9.39 -11.02 -12.14
C LEU A 434 8.97 -10.63 -13.55
N ASP A 435 8.41 -11.57 -14.30
CA ASP A 435 8.00 -11.41 -15.70
C ASP A 435 6.48 -11.31 -15.87
N CYS A 436 5.72 -11.89 -14.93
CA CYS A 436 4.26 -11.93 -15.00
C CYS A 436 3.60 -11.72 -13.65
N ILE A 437 2.50 -10.97 -13.64
CA ILE A 437 1.56 -10.88 -12.52
C ILE A 437 0.20 -11.34 -13.03
N PHE A 438 -0.37 -12.36 -12.38
CA PHE A 438 -1.73 -12.79 -12.59
C PHE A 438 -2.62 -12.26 -11.46
N VAL A 439 -3.73 -11.62 -11.81
CA VAL A 439 -4.77 -11.18 -10.87
C VAL A 439 -6.02 -11.99 -11.12
N SER A 440 -6.40 -12.80 -10.13
CA SER A 440 -7.53 -13.72 -10.24
C SER A 440 -8.87 -12.98 -10.36
N HIS A 441 -9.09 -11.96 -9.53
CA HIS A 441 -10.29 -11.14 -9.49
C HIS A 441 -10.04 -9.80 -8.78
N LEU A 442 -11.08 -8.96 -8.63
CA LEU A 442 -10.93 -7.57 -8.19
C LEU A 442 -11.32 -7.32 -6.73
N HIS A 443 -11.31 -8.32 -5.86
CA HIS A 443 -11.34 -8.08 -4.43
C HIS A 443 -9.99 -7.52 -3.97
N ALA A 444 -10.03 -6.57 -3.03
CA ALA A 444 -8.89 -5.77 -2.60
C ALA A 444 -7.68 -6.61 -2.15
N ASP A 445 -7.94 -7.71 -1.47
CA ASP A 445 -6.96 -8.65 -0.93
C ASP A 445 -6.19 -9.46 -2.01
N HIS A 446 -6.57 -9.33 -3.28
CA HIS A 446 -5.91 -9.99 -4.41
C HIS A 446 -5.12 -9.03 -5.31
N HIS A 447 -5.38 -7.71 -5.27
CA HIS A 447 -4.79 -6.82 -6.26
C HIS A 447 -4.20 -5.49 -5.76
N LEU A 448 -4.49 -5.05 -4.52
CA LEU A 448 -4.04 -3.71 -4.07
C LEU A 448 -2.52 -3.54 -4.02
N GLY A 449 -1.76 -4.62 -3.89
CA GLY A 449 -0.29 -4.59 -3.90
C GLY A 449 0.33 -4.52 -5.30
N VAL A 450 -0.43 -4.80 -6.37
CA VAL A 450 0.11 -4.88 -7.75
C VAL A 450 0.76 -3.58 -8.19
N ILE A 451 0.15 -2.43 -7.91
CA ILE A 451 0.70 -1.13 -8.28
C ILE A 451 2.06 -0.90 -7.62
N GLN A 452 2.21 -1.27 -6.34
CA GLN A 452 3.48 -1.15 -5.65
C GLN A 452 4.55 -2.08 -6.25
N LEU A 453 4.18 -3.30 -6.65
CA LEU A 453 5.08 -4.21 -7.35
C LEU A 453 5.52 -3.64 -8.70
N ILE A 454 4.60 -3.13 -9.51
CA ILE A 454 4.91 -2.48 -10.80
C ILE A 454 5.87 -1.30 -10.58
N ARG A 455 5.59 -0.44 -9.61
CA ARG A 455 6.42 0.71 -9.27
C ARG A 455 7.84 0.29 -8.89
N LYS A 456 7.98 -0.73 -8.04
CA LYS A 456 9.28 -1.26 -7.62
C LYS A 456 10.00 -1.98 -8.75
N TRP A 457 9.26 -2.72 -9.58
CA TRP A 457 9.79 -3.37 -10.79
C TRP A 457 10.43 -2.36 -11.76
N PHE A 458 9.77 -1.21 -11.99
CA PHE A 458 10.33 -0.13 -12.82
C PHE A 458 11.59 0.48 -12.24
N ARG A 459 11.71 0.55 -10.92
CA ARG A 459 12.91 1.06 -10.24
C ARG A 459 14.13 0.18 -10.50
N VAL A 460 13.96 -1.13 -10.51
CA VAL A 460 15.07 -2.10 -10.65
C VAL A 460 15.34 -2.49 -12.10
N ASN A 461 14.32 -2.49 -12.94
CA ASN A 461 14.42 -2.79 -14.37
C ASN A 461 14.56 -1.50 -15.18
N THR A 462 15.79 -0.97 -15.27
CA THR A 462 16.08 0.28 -16.00
C THR A 462 16.19 0.10 -17.51
N ASN A 463 16.37 -1.14 -18.00
CA ASN A 463 16.39 -1.45 -19.42
C ASN A 463 15.00 -1.25 -20.04
N GLU A 464 14.88 -0.34 -21.01
CA GLU A 464 13.62 -0.04 -21.71
C GLU A 464 13.07 -1.20 -22.56
N ALA A 465 13.88 -2.20 -22.86
CA ALA A 465 13.44 -3.42 -23.55
C ALA A 465 12.73 -4.41 -22.61
N SER A 466 12.96 -4.32 -21.28
CA SER A 466 12.28 -5.18 -20.31
C SER A 466 10.78 -4.82 -20.24
N ALA A 467 9.94 -5.83 -20.18
CA ALA A 467 8.48 -5.68 -20.04
C ALA A 467 7.94 -6.60 -18.97
N LEU A 468 6.95 -6.12 -18.24
CA LEU A 468 6.18 -6.86 -17.25
C LEU A 468 4.79 -7.16 -17.81
N THR A 469 4.41 -8.44 -17.85
CA THR A 469 3.08 -8.86 -18.30
C THR A 469 2.12 -8.88 -17.12
N VAL A 470 0.94 -8.29 -17.29
CA VAL A 470 -0.17 -8.37 -16.32
C VAL A 470 -1.32 -9.11 -16.99
N ILE A 471 -1.72 -10.24 -16.40
CA ILE A 471 -2.89 -11.02 -16.81
C ILE A 471 -3.97 -10.82 -15.76
N ALA A 472 -5.09 -10.20 -16.13
CA ALA A 472 -6.13 -9.82 -15.18
C ALA A 472 -7.49 -9.65 -15.89
N PRO A 473 -8.61 -9.52 -15.15
CA PRO A 473 -9.87 -9.05 -15.71
C PRO A 473 -9.72 -7.74 -16.47
N ARG A 474 -10.42 -7.59 -17.61
CA ARG A 474 -10.25 -6.45 -18.51
C ARG A 474 -10.34 -5.09 -17.83
N VAL A 475 -11.28 -4.93 -16.92
CA VAL A 475 -11.49 -3.66 -16.19
C VAL A 475 -10.28 -3.25 -15.33
N TYR A 476 -9.40 -4.17 -14.99
CA TYR A 476 -8.17 -3.87 -14.26
C TYR A 476 -7.17 -3.06 -15.09
N ASN A 477 -7.21 -3.20 -16.42
CA ASN A 477 -6.40 -2.36 -17.32
C ASN A 477 -6.79 -0.89 -17.22
N ASP A 478 -8.08 -0.59 -17.10
CA ASP A 478 -8.56 0.78 -16.96
C ASP A 478 -8.04 1.40 -15.65
N TRP A 479 -8.06 0.62 -14.56
CA TRP A 479 -7.53 1.04 -13.26
C TRP A 479 -6.01 1.29 -13.30
N ILE A 480 -5.22 0.40 -13.93
CA ILE A 480 -3.78 0.64 -14.14
C ILE A 480 -3.54 1.91 -14.96
N ASN A 481 -4.31 2.11 -16.04
CA ASN A 481 -4.17 3.28 -16.90
C ASN A 481 -4.50 4.59 -16.18
N GLU A 482 -5.54 4.63 -15.34
CA GLU A 482 -5.85 5.79 -14.50
C GLU A 482 -4.71 6.08 -13.51
N TYR A 483 -4.14 5.03 -12.91
CA TYR A 483 -3.03 5.21 -11.97
C TYR A 483 -1.77 5.76 -12.64
N ILE A 484 -1.45 5.28 -13.86
CA ILE A 484 -0.31 5.76 -14.66
C ILE A 484 -0.46 7.25 -15.01
N GLN A 485 -1.69 7.76 -15.13
CA GLN A 485 -1.94 9.19 -15.40
C GLN A 485 -1.57 10.09 -14.22
N VAL A 486 -1.69 9.60 -12.99
CA VAL A 486 -1.38 10.39 -11.78
C VAL A 486 0.03 10.15 -11.25
N GLU A 487 0.64 9.00 -11.52
CA GLU A 487 1.98 8.65 -11.07
C GLU A 487 2.82 8.06 -12.21
N SER A 488 4.02 8.62 -12.44
CA SER A 488 4.96 8.05 -13.40
C SER A 488 5.78 6.94 -12.75
N PHE A 489 5.73 5.74 -13.31
CA PHE A 489 6.60 4.64 -12.89
C PHE A 489 7.99 4.69 -13.54
N GLY A 490 8.17 5.47 -14.60
CA GLY A 490 9.44 5.59 -15.31
C GLY A 490 9.27 5.67 -16.83
N LYS A 491 10.38 5.68 -17.56
CA LYS A 491 10.36 5.75 -19.03
C LYS A 491 9.66 4.55 -19.64
N GLY A 492 8.81 4.80 -20.63
CA GLY A 492 8.15 3.77 -21.42
C GLY A 492 7.07 2.99 -20.65
N THR A 493 6.52 3.52 -19.55
CA THR A 493 5.57 2.82 -18.69
C THR A 493 4.46 2.12 -19.48
N ARG A 494 3.73 2.83 -20.33
CA ARG A 494 2.61 2.26 -21.11
C ARG A 494 3.05 1.14 -22.10
N ARG A 495 4.28 1.20 -22.61
CA ARG A 495 4.84 0.19 -23.53
C ARG A 495 5.37 -1.03 -22.79
N ARG A 496 5.89 -0.83 -21.58
CA ARG A 496 6.56 -1.85 -20.79
C ARG A 496 5.61 -2.64 -19.89
N ILE A 497 4.43 -2.10 -19.56
CA ILE A 497 3.33 -2.87 -18.96
C ILE A 497 2.53 -3.48 -20.10
N ARG A 498 2.57 -4.79 -20.21
CA ARG A 498 1.84 -5.56 -21.22
C ARG A 498 0.62 -6.21 -20.59
N PHE A 499 -0.56 -5.81 -21.04
CA PHE A 499 -1.80 -6.30 -20.47
C PHE A 499 -2.47 -7.35 -21.36
N LEU A 500 -2.81 -8.49 -20.77
CA LEU A 500 -3.60 -9.56 -21.37
C LEU A 500 -4.87 -9.76 -20.54
N SER A 501 -6.06 -9.55 -21.11
CA SER A 501 -7.29 -9.78 -20.34
C SER A 501 -7.59 -11.26 -20.20
N SER A 502 -8.00 -11.65 -18.99
CA SER A 502 -8.39 -13.04 -18.68
C SER A 502 -9.55 -13.50 -19.57
N GLU A 503 -10.55 -12.63 -19.81
CA GLU A 503 -11.70 -12.91 -20.69
C GLU A 503 -11.25 -13.20 -22.13
N TYR A 504 -10.28 -12.40 -22.63
CA TYR A 504 -9.77 -12.63 -23.98
C TYR A 504 -9.02 -13.96 -24.09
N LEU A 505 -8.23 -14.31 -23.08
CA LEU A 505 -7.50 -15.59 -23.07
C LEU A 505 -8.44 -16.78 -22.93
N VAL A 506 -9.49 -16.70 -22.09
CA VAL A 506 -10.53 -17.75 -22.01
C VAL A 506 -11.17 -17.94 -23.39
N HIS A 507 -11.65 -16.86 -24.00
CA HIS A 507 -12.24 -16.91 -25.35
C HIS A 507 -11.27 -17.46 -26.40
N LEU A 508 -9.98 -17.07 -26.35
CA LEU A 508 -8.95 -17.56 -27.26
C LEU A 508 -8.84 -19.09 -27.21
N TYR A 509 -8.71 -19.65 -26.00
CA TYR A 509 -8.56 -21.10 -25.82
C TYR A 509 -9.82 -21.88 -26.17
N GLU A 510 -11.01 -21.32 -25.95
CA GLU A 510 -12.28 -22.00 -26.23
C GLU A 510 -12.70 -21.92 -27.71
N LYS A 511 -12.52 -20.77 -28.36
CA LYS A 511 -13.09 -20.48 -29.69
C LYS A 511 -12.06 -20.36 -30.82
N SER A 512 -10.81 -20.06 -30.50
CA SER A 512 -9.78 -19.76 -31.51
C SER A 512 -8.39 -20.25 -31.10
N PRO A 513 -8.22 -21.53 -30.72
CA PRO A 513 -6.97 -22.03 -30.13
C PRO A 513 -5.75 -21.93 -31.09
N SER A 514 -5.98 -21.87 -32.40
CA SER A 514 -4.92 -21.72 -33.40
C SER A 514 -4.50 -20.26 -33.67
N LYS A 515 -5.21 -19.26 -33.08
CA LYS A 515 -4.90 -17.86 -33.27
C LYS A 515 -3.63 -17.49 -32.51
N LYS A 516 -2.64 -17.02 -33.23
CA LYS A 516 -1.39 -16.52 -32.65
C LYS A 516 -1.60 -15.15 -32.03
N VAL A 517 -1.19 -15.01 -30.76
CA VAL A 517 -1.19 -13.76 -29.99
C VAL A 517 0.26 -13.46 -29.61
N PRO A 518 0.93 -12.52 -30.30
CA PRO A 518 2.37 -12.28 -30.11
C PRO A 518 2.76 -12.06 -28.65
N MET A 519 2.00 -11.26 -27.92
CA MET A 519 2.26 -10.96 -26.51
C MET A 519 2.15 -12.20 -25.61
N LEU A 520 1.21 -13.11 -25.88
CA LEU A 520 1.08 -14.37 -25.15
C LEU A 520 2.26 -15.30 -25.43
N HIS A 521 2.66 -15.41 -26.69
CA HIS A 521 3.80 -16.25 -27.06
C HIS A 521 5.11 -15.73 -26.47
N GLU A 522 5.31 -14.41 -26.45
CA GLU A 522 6.49 -13.82 -25.84
C GLU A 522 6.62 -14.16 -24.36
N ILE A 523 5.55 -14.03 -23.56
CA ILE A 523 5.60 -14.38 -22.14
C ILE A 523 5.74 -15.90 -21.93
N GLN A 524 5.11 -16.70 -22.80
CA GLN A 524 5.29 -18.15 -22.77
C GLN A 524 6.74 -18.53 -23.03
N ASP A 525 7.38 -17.95 -24.06
CA ASP A 525 8.78 -18.25 -24.40
C ASP A 525 9.73 -17.81 -23.29
N ARG A 526 9.51 -16.64 -22.69
CA ARG A 526 10.32 -16.12 -21.57
C ARG A 526 10.27 -17.03 -20.34
N LEU A 527 9.11 -17.59 -20.04
CA LEU A 527 8.89 -18.44 -18.87
C LEU A 527 8.98 -19.95 -19.17
N GLY A 528 9.35 -20.34 -20.39
CA GLY A 528 9.39 -21.76 -20.79
C GLY A 528 8.02 -22.44 -20.85
N LEU A 529 6.92 -21.68 -20.85
CA LEU A 529 5.57 -22.22 -20.73
C LEU A 529 5.00 -22.60 -22.10
N SER A 530 4.27 -23.70 -22.16
CA SER A 530 3.46 -24.11 -23.32
C SER A 530 2.03 -23.58 -23.23
N VAL A 531 1.50 -23.43 -22.00
CA VAL A 531 0.14 -22.95 -21.74
C VAL A 531 0.14 -21.93 -20.61
N ILE A 532 -0.61 -20.83 -20.79
CA ILE A 532 -1.04 -19.90 -19.73
C ILE A 532 -2.53 -19.69 -19.94
N LYS A 533 -3.38 -20.35 -19.15
CA LYS A 533 -4.82 -20.39 -19.38
C LYS A 533 -5.60 -19.98 -18.16
N PRO A 534 -6.23 -18.80 -18.15
CA PRO A 534 -7.23 -18.45 -17.14
C PRO A 534 -8.46 -19.36 -17.27
N ILE A 535 -9.08 -19.69 -16.15
CA ILE A 535 -10.24 -20.59 -16.03
C ILE A 535 -11.30 -19.86 -15.23
N GLU A 536 -12.51 -19.69 -15.79
CA GLU A 536 -13.62 -19.10 -15.03
C GLU A 536 -13.97 -19.95 -13.82
N VAL A 537 -14.09 -19.34 -12.66
CA VAL A 537 -14.41 -19.99 -11.37
C VAL A 537 -15.65 -19.40 -10.74
N ILE A 538 -16.16 -20.07 -9.69
CA ILE A 538 -17.44 -19.74 -9.05
C ILE A 538 -17.19 -18.85 -7.82
N HIS A 539 -17.10 -17.53 -8.03
CA HIS A 539 -16.94 -16.56 -6.95
C HIS A 539 -17.68 -15.26 -7.27
N CYS A 540 -16.99 -14.18 -7.58
CA CYS A 540 -17.60 -12.94 -8.03
C CYS A 540 -17.59 -12.84 -9.57
N ARG A 541 -18.12 -11.74 -10.10
CA ARG A 541 -17.97 -11.43 -11.52
C ARG A 541 -16.50 -11.27 -11.87
N TRP A 542 -16.06 -11.83 -13.00
CA TRP A 542 -14.67 -11.78 -13.47
C TRP A 542 -13.67 -12.46 -12.52
N ALA A 543 -14.06 -13.58 -11.93
CA ALA A 543 -13.16 -14.40 -11.13
C ALA A 543 -12.59 -15.55 -11.96
N TYR A 544 -11.28 -15.72 -11.90
CA TYR A 544 -10.50 -16.68 -12.69
C TYR A 544 -9.48 -17.42 -11.82
N GLY A 545 -9.41 -18.74 -12.00
CA GLY A 545 -8.22 -19.52 -11.69
C GLY A 545 -7.22 -19.45 -12.85
N LEU A 546 -6.07 -20.08 -12.69
CA LEU A 546 -5.02 -20.13 -13.71
C LEU A 546 -4.46 -21.56 -13.82
N SER A 547 -4.31 -22.06 -15.06
CA SER A 547 -3.50 -23.23 -15.37
C SER A 547 -2.27 -22.80 -16.17
N ILE A 548 -1.09 -23.18 -15.70
CA ILE A 548 0.16 -23.03 -16.43
C ILE A 548 0.79 -24.39 -16.67
N GLU A 549 1.28 -24.61 -17.91
CA GLU A 549 1.98 -25.84 -18.28
C GLU A 549 3.35 -25.47 -18.85
N HIS A 550 4.39 -26.15 -18.41
CA HIS A 550 5.75 -25.93 -18.89
C HIS A 550 6.12 -26.92 -19.99
N LYS A 551 7.10 -26.53 -20.80
CA LYS A 551 7.65 -27.39 -21.87
C LYS A 551 8.26 -28.68 -21.35
N ASP A 552 8.73 -28.70 -20.10
CA ASP A 552 9.29 -29.86 -19.42
C ASP A 552 8.26 -30.82 -18.83
N GLY A 553 6.95 -30.52 -19.00
CA GLY A 553 5.86 -31.42 -18.68
C GLY A 553 5.24 -31.25 -17.29
N TRP A 554 5.66 -30.28 -16.49
CA TRP A 554 4.96 -29.95 -15.24
C TRP A 554 3.79 -29.01 -15.48
N LYS A 555 2.82 -29.07 -14.57
CA LYS A 555 1.60 -28.26 -14.61
C LYS A 555 1.22 -27.76 -13.23
N ILE A 556 1.00 -26.47 -13.08
CA ILE A 556 0.49 -25.83 -11.86
C ILE A 556 -0.90 -25.27 -12.12
N VAL A 557 -1.81 -25.49 -11.18
CA VAL A 557 -3.16 -24.93 -11.19
C VAL A 557 -3.36 -24.10 -9.93
N TYR A 558 -3.82 -22.86 -10.12
CA TYR A 558 -4.18 -21.91 -9.07
C TYR A 558 -5.68 -21.64 -9.12
N SER A 559 -6.35 -21.75 -7.98
CA SER A 559 -7.82 -21.60 -7.95
C SER A 559 -8.30 -20.15 -7.99
N GLY A 560 -7.50 -19.18 -7.45
CA GLY A 560 -8.09 -17.96 -6.94
C GLY A 560 -9.13 -18.26 -5.88
N ASP A 561 -10.06 -17.34 -5.61
CA ASP A 561 -11.21 -17.59 -4.74
C ASP A 561 -12.33 -18.27 -5.51
N THR A 562 -12.88 -19.36 -4.96
CA THR A 562 -13.91 -20.14 -5.65
C THR A 562 -14.65 -21.13 -4.77
N ARG A 563 -15.90 -21.41 -5.09
CA ARG A 563 -16.56 -22.68 -4.71
C ARG A 563 -15.92 -23.83 -5.50
N PRO A 564 -16.02 -25.10 -5.03
CA PRO A 564 -15.64 -26.25 -5.85
C PRO A 564 -16.18 -26.12 -7.27
N CYS A 565 -15.28 -26.11 -8.26
CA CYS A 565 -15.59 -25.75 -9.64
C CYS A 565 -15.19 -26.85 -10.61
N ASN A 566 -16.16 -27.39 -11.36
CA ASN A 566 -15.90 -28.46 -12.34
C ASN A 566 -14.96 -27.99 -13.47
N LYS A 567 -15.08 -26.74 -13.95
CA LYS A 567 -14.16 -26.21 -14.98
C LYS A 567 -12.71 -26.28 -14.48
N LEU A 568 -12.46 -25.91 -13.21
CA LEU A 568 -11.13 -25.98 -12.62
C LEU A 568 -10.63 -27.43 -12.53
N ILE A 569 -11.51 -28.36 -12.13
CA ILE A 569 -11.21 -29.80 -12.06
C ILE A 569 -10.87 -30.35 -13.45
N ASP A 570 -11.66 -30.04 -14.47
CA ASP A 570 -11.44 -30.53 -15.84
C ASP A 570 -10.15 -30.01 -16.45
N HIS A 571 -9.82 -28.74 -16.23
CA HIS A 571 -8.58 -28.15 -16.71
C HIS A 571 -7.36 -28.50 -15.83
N GLY A 572 -7.59 -28.91 -14.59
CA GLY A 572 -6.55 -29.30 -13.64
C GLY A 572 -6.06 -30.76 -13.76
N GLN A 573 -6.62 -31.55 -14.68
CA GLN A 573 -6.20 -32.94 -14.87
C GLN A 573 -4.68 -33.01 -15.16
N ASN A 574 -3.99 -33.97 -14.52
CA ASN A 574 -2.55 -34.16 -14.57
C ASN A 574 -1.74 -32.99 -14.00
N ALA A 575 -2.31 -32.17 -13.11
CA ALA A 575 -1.55 -31.13 -12.43
C ALA A 575 -0.47 -31.75 -11.53
N THR A 576 0.75 -31.24 -11.66
CA THR A 576 1.86 -31.55 -10.76
C THR A 576 1.60 -30.92 -9.39
N LEU A 577 1.01 -29.71 -9.36
CA LEU A 577 0.67 -29.00 -8.14
C LEU A 577 -0.67 -28.27 -8.30
N LEU A 578 -1.51 -28.37 -7.27
CA LEU A 578 -2.71 -27.57 -7.08
C LEU A 578 -2.50 -26.59 -5.92
N ILE A 579 -2.67 -25.31 -6.18
CA ILE A 579 -2.75 -24.25 -5.19
C ILE A 579 -4.22 -23.81 -5.11
N HIS A 580 -4.89 -24.18 -4.02
CA HIS A 580 -6.33 -23.96 -3.86
C HIS A 580 -6.66 -23.17 -2.60
N GLU A 581 -7.65 -22.27 -2.67
CA GLU A 581 -8.18 -21.61 -1.50
C GLU A 581 -8.84 -22.63 -0.54
N ALA A 582 -8.84 -22.29 0.76
CA ALA A 582 -9.52 -23.02 1.82
C ALA A 582 -9.89 -22.01 2.91
N THR A 583 -10.74 -21.05 2.55
CA THR A 583 -11.04 -19.87 3.36
C THR A 583 -11.79 -20.21 4.64
N PHE A 584 -12.61 -21.26 4.61
CA PHE A 584 -13.44 -21.68 5.73
C PHE A 584 -13.08 -23.09 6.23
N ASP A 585 -13.34 -23.32 7.52
CA ASP A 585 -13.36 -24.66 8.08
C ASP A 585 -14.61 -25.42 7.61
N ASP A 586 -14.58 -26.77 7.62
CA ASP A 586 -15.71 -27.60 7.20
C ASP A 586 -16.98 -27.41 8.04
N ILE A 587 -16.82 -27.01 9.30
CA ILE A 587 -17.95 -26.63 10.17
C ILE A 587 -18.65 -25.35 9.73
N GLU A 588 -18.00 -24.52 8.92
CA GLU A 588 -18.53 -23.25 8.40
C GLU A 588 -19.01 -23.36 6.95
N LYS A 589 -19.36 -24.57 6.49
CA LYS A 589 -19.73 -24.85 5.10
C LYS A 589 -20.85 -23.95 4.56
N GLU A 590 -21.84 -23.61 5.39
CA GLU A 590 -22.93 -22.70 4.99
C GLU A 590 -22.39 -21.29 4.67
N LYS A 591 -21.45 -20.79 5.47
CA LYS A 591 -20.78 -19.51 5.18
C LYS A 591 -19.94 -19.59 3.91
N ALA A 592 -19.24 -20.70 3.70
CA ALA A 592 -18.46 -20.92 2.49
C ALA A 592 -19.35 -20.86 1.24
N ILE A 593 -20.55 -21.45 1.31
CA ILE A 593 -21.53 -21.39 0.22
C ILE A 593 -22.02 -19.94 0.00
N ASP A 594 -22.42 -19.26 1.07
CA ASP A 594 -22.95 -17.89 1.01
C ASP A 594 -21.92 -16.90 0.43
N LYS A 595 -20.66 -17.01 0.87
CA LYS A 595 -19.55 -16.16 0.42
C LYS A 595 -18.85 -16.65 -0.85
N ARG A 596 -19.25 -17.79 -1.40
CA ARG A 596 -18.69 -18.43 -2.59
C ARG A 596 -17.20 -18.76 -2.46
N HIS A 597 -16.82 -19.30 -1.29
CA HIS A 597 -15.50 -19.84 -1.00
C HIS A 597 -15.54 -21.33 -0.76
N SER A 598 -14.39 -21.97 -0.71
CA SER A 598 -14.26 -23.39 -0.39
C SER A 598 -13.91 -23.60 1.08
N THR A 599 -14.33 -24.75 1.63
CA THR A 599 -13.82 -25.26 2.89
C THR A 599 -12.54 -26.06 2.69
N THR A 600 -11.84 -26.36 3.78
CA THR A 600 -10.62 -27.19 3.76
C THR A 600 -10.87 -28.56 3.15
N GLY A 601 -11.96 -29.25 3.57
CA GLY A 601 -12.32 -30.56 3.02
C GLY A 601 -12.71 -30.49 1.54
N GLU A 602 -13.41 -29.42 1.12
CA GLU A 602 -13.78 -29.23 -0.28
C GLU A 602 -12.55 -28.97 -1.17
N ALA A 603 -11.54 -28.23 -0.67
CA ALA A 603 -10.28 -28.03 -1.39
C ALA A 603 -9.51 -29.36 -1.59
N VAL A 604 -9.45 -30.19 -0.55
CA VAL A 604 -8.86 -31.55 -0.62
C VAL A 604 -9.62 -32.42 -1.62
N ASP A 605 -10.95 -32.37 -1.60
CA ASP A 605 -11.82 -33.15 -2.51
C ASP A 605 -11.59 -32.77 -3.99
N VAL A 606 -11.42 -31.45 -4.27
CA VAL A 606 -11.04 -30.96 -5.60
C VAL A 606 -9.69 -31.55 -6.02
N GLY A 607 -8.69 -31.56 -5.14
CA GLY A 607 -7.37 -32.14 -5.41
C GLY A 607 -7.43 -33.63 -5.68
N GLN A 608 -8.23 -34.39 -4.90
CA GLN A 608 -8.43 -35.85 -5.12
C GLN A 608 -9.04 -36.13 -6.49
N ARG A 609 -9.99 -35.31 -6.96
CA ARG A 609 -10.62 -35.50 -8.29
C ARG A 609 -9.64 -35.29 -9.46
N TYR A 610 -8.51 -34.63 -9.26
CA TYR A 610 -7.44 -34.56 -10.27
C TYR A 610 -6.73 -35.90 -10.44
N ILE A 611 -6.66 -36.71 -9.38
CA ILE A 611 -5.98 -38.01 -9.37
C ILE A 611 -6.90 -39.14 -9.81
N TYR A 612 -8.19 -39.11 -9.45
CA TYR A 612 -9.14 -40.24 -9.67
C TYR A 612 -9.55 -40.46 -11.12
N LYS A 613 -9.52 -39.46 -11.99
CA LYS A 613 -9.79 -39.66 -13.45
C LYS A 613 -8.69 -40.45 -14.16
N LEU A 614 -7.50 -40.58 -13.57
CA LEU A 614 -6.40 -41.37 -14.13
C LEU A 614 -6.60 -42.90 -14.01
N ASN A 615 -7.50 -43.36 -13.14
CA ASN A 615 -7.68 -44.78 -12.86
C ASN A 615 -8.92 -45.40 -13.57
N HIS A 616 -9.63 -44.68 -14.43
CA HIS A 616 -10.85 -45.12 -15.09
C HIS A 616 -10.88 -44.95 -16.62
N ASN A 617 -9.71 -44.79 -17.28
CA ASN A 617 -9.57 -44.87 -18.74
C ASN A 617 -8.67 -46.03 -19.14
#